data_d95272f2f3133af12ae77f4846a3f1f4
#
_entry.id   d95272f2f3133af12ae77f4846a3f1f4
#
_cell.length_a   1.000
_cell.length_b   1.000
_cell.length_c   1.000
_cell.angle_alpha   90.00
_cell.angle_beta   90.00
_cell.angle_gamma   90.00
#
_symmetry.space_group_name_H-M   'P 1'
#
loop_
_entity.id
_entity.type
_entity.pdbx_description
1 polymer ?
#
loop_
_entity_poly.entity_id
_entity_poly.type
_entity_poly.pdbx_seq_one_letter_code
_entity_poly.pdbx_strand_id
1 'polypeptide(L)'
;MNLSFDIAWTHVRSRARQTSVAVAGVATGVGFSIMMAALMQGSQDDFIRQLVNALPHIAVSDERRSPPLQPAERMFDAAEFHGLKPEVRRRGIKNPLATMAALEAWVPGAVAPSVKVQAIIRYGNRDTGASVTGIDPRREATVSELPKQMRQGTLNSLYRATNAIVLGDRLAEKIGANVGANLTVQTSEGARISAQVVAFFHSGVRQIDEGTAYVLARTGQILAQQTGLINELRVRVDDPLAAAAVARRIESDTGYKSVAWQEAHEDLLSAFVIRNVIMYTVVGAILLVASFGIYNIISTITHEKARDIAILKSLGLKERTVRRIFVLEALMIGLAGALVGFALGYLLSVALGSLEFKSPFMDTNRLPLAYNPLHYLIAAGVALASSLAAGYAPARKAARAHPVEIIRGAT
;
A
#
# COMPACT_ATOMS: atom_id res chain seq x y z
N MET A 1 -30.16 29.10 -26.96
CA MET A 1 -29.32 27.98 -27.48
C MET A 1 -27.99 28.58 -27.92
N ASN A 2 -26.86 27.96 -27.55
CA ASN A 2 -25.53 28.46 -27.92
C ASN A 2 -25.14 27.91 -29.29
N LEU A 3 -25.14 28.75 -30.33
CA LEU A 3 -24.77 28.35 -31.71
C LEU A 3 -23.54 27.45 -31.76
N SER A 4 -22.54 27.72 -30.95
CA SER A 4 -21.31 26.88 -30.89
C SER A 4 -21.56 25.45 -30.44
N PHE A 5 -22.51 25.23 -29.53
CA PHE A 5 -22.88 23.92 -29.06
C PHE A 5 -23.66 23.12 -30.10
N ASP A 6 -24.62 23.77 -30.78
CA ASP A 6 -25.45 23.12 -31.79
C ASP A 6 -24.61 22.67 -32.99
N ILE A 7 -23.64 23.51 -33.41
CA ILE A 7 -22.69 23.12 -34.47
C ILE A 7 -21.80 21.93 -34.03
N ALA A 8 -21.23 22.02 -32.83
CA ALA A 8 -20.37 20.92 -32.28
C ALA A 8 -21.14 19.61 -32.19
N TRP A 9 -22.39 19.64 -31.68
CA TRP A 9 -23.25 18.47 -31.59
C TRP A 9 -23.56 17.86 -32.96
N THR A 10 -23.87 18.71 -33.95
CA THR A 10 -24.13 18.25 -35.32
C THR A 10 -22.91 17.59 -35.94
N HIS A 11 -21.71 18.13 -35.70
CA HIS A 11 -20.45 17.50 -36.16
C HIS A 11 -20.23 16.12 -35.55
N VAL A 12 -20.37 16.00 -34.22
CA VAL A 12 -20.23 14.72 -33.50
C VAL A 12 -21.21 13.68 -34.06
N ARG A 13 -22.47 14.07 -34.26
CA ARG A 13 -23.53 13.17 -34.74
C ARG A 13 -23.38 12.78 -36.23
N SER A 14 -22.98 13.72 -37.07
CA SER A 14 -22.83 13.46 -38.55
C SER A 14 -21.69 12.49 -38.84
N ARG A 15 -20.71 12.31 -37.90
CA ARG A 15 -19.55 11.45 -38.04
C ARG A 15 -19.48 10.37 -36.97
N ALA A 16 -20.63 9.78 -36.65
CA ALA A 16 -20.77 8.83 -35.55
C ALA A 16 -19.73 7.70 -35.58
N ARG A 17 -19.34 7.18 -36.73
CA ARG A 17 -18.33 6.11 -36.85
C ARG A 17 -16.94 6.57 -36.42
N GLN A 18 -16.48 7.75 -36.78
CA GLN A 18 -15.17 8.28 -36.40
C GLN A 18 -15.18 8.67 -34.93
N THR A 19 -16.23 9.34 -34.49
CA THR A 19 -16.43 9.76 -33.11
C THR A 19 -16.49 8.55 -32.16
N SER A 20 -17.19 7.46 -32.56
CA SER A 20 -17.26 6.26 -31.72
C SER A 20 -15.90 5.60 -31.51
N VAL A 21 -15.00 5.61 -32.50
CA VAL A 21 -13.62 5.11 -32.34
C VAL A 21 -12.84 5.94 -31.33
N ALA A 22 -12.95 7.29 -31.39
CA ALA A 22 -12.28 8.14 -30.40
C ALA A 22 -12.88 7.96 -28.99
N VAL A 23 -14.22 7.91 -28.90
CA VAL A 23 -14.92 7.62 -27.62
C VAL A 23 -14.47 6.28 -27.06
N ALA A 24 -14.37 5.24 -27.88
CA ALA A 24 -13.90 3.92 -27.47
C ALA A 24 -12.44 3.96 -26.96
N GLY A 25 -11.56 4.70 -27.65
CA GLY A 25 -10.18 4.87 -27.20
C GLY A 25 -10.07 5.54 -25.84
N VAL A 26 -10.81 6.65 -25.61
CA VAL A 26 -10.86 7.34 -24.32
C VAL A 26 -11.52 6.44 -23.27
N ALA A 27 -12.63 5.77 -23.61
CA ALA A 27 -13.33 4.87 -22.69
C ALA A 27 -12.46 3.70 -22.23
N THR A 28 -11.68 3.13 -23.12
CA THR A 28 -10.71 2.06 -22.77
C THR A 28 -9.65 2.60 -21.82
N GLY A 29 -9.08 3.78 -22.10
CA GLY A 29 -8.09 4.41 -21.22
C GLY A 29 -8.63 4.73 -19.82
N VAL A 30 -9.83 5.32 -19.76
CA VAL A 30 -10.51 5.63 -18.50
C VAL A 30 -10.90 4.36 -17.76
N GLY A 31 -11.49 3.38 -18.43
CA GLY A 31 -11.91 2.11 -17.83
C GLY A 31 -10.74 1.33 -17.26
N PHE A 32 -9.66 1.21 -18.01
CA PHE A 32 -8.43 0.58 -17.53
C PHE A 32 -7.81 1.32 -16.35
N SER A 33 -7.81 2.67 -16.38
CA SER A 33 -7.32 3.50 -15.27
C SER A 33 -8.09 3.24 -13.97
N ILE A 34 -9.43 3.20 -14.05
CA ILE A 34 -10.30 2.93 -12.89
C ILE A 34 -10.05 1.52 -12.34
N MET A 35 -10.02 0.52 -13.20
CA MET A 35 -9.77 -0.87 -12.82
C MET A 35 -8.41 -1.01 -12.12
N MET A 36 -7.35 -0.44 -12.70
CA MET A 36 -6.01 -0.50 -12.12
C MET A 36 -5.91 0.24 -10.80
N ALA A 37 -6.52 1.43 -10.68
CA ALA A 37 -6.56 2.17 -9.43
C ALA A 37 -7.31 1.41 -8.33
N ALA A 38 -8.45 0.80 -8.67
CA ALA A 38 -9.22 -0.02 -7.74
C ALA A 38 -8.43 -1.24 -7.24
N LEU A 39 -7.71 -1.93 -8.13
CA LEU A 39 -6.88 -3.08 -7.80
C LEU A 39 -5.69 -2.67 -6.92
N MET A 40 -4.99 -1.60 -7.30
CA MET A 40 -3.79 -1.17 -6.58
C MET A 40 -4.11 -0.65 -5.18
N GLN A 41 -5.14 0.18 -5.05
CA GLN A 41 -5.57 0.67 -3.76
C GLN A 41 -6.14 -0.47 -2.90
N GLY A 42 -7.02 -1.31 -3.46
CA GLY A 42 -7.61 -2.42 -2.72
C GLY A 42 -6.57 -3.40 -2.20
N SER A 43 -5.59 -3.75 -3.03
CA SER A 43 -4.48 -4.61 -2.64
C SER A 43 -3.58 -4.00 -1.55
N GLN A 44 -3.32 -2.69 -1.64
CA GLN A 44 -2.54 -1.97 -0.65
C GLN A 44 -3.28 -1.86 0.68
N ASP A 45 -4.55 -1.47 0.66
CA ASP A 45 -5.37 -1.31 1.87
C ASP A 45 -5.58 -2.65 2.59
N ASP A 46 -5.74 -3.73 1.82
CA ASP A 46 -5.89 -5.08 2.37
C ASP A 46 -4.58 -5.55 3.02
N PHE A 47 -3.45 -5.37 2.36
CA PHE A 47 -2.15 -5.71 2.91
C PHE A 47 -1.84 -4.92 4.19
N ILE A 48 -2.09 -3.60 4.20
CA ILE A 48 -1.89 -2.77 5.40
C ILE A 48 -2.80 -3.24 6.54
N ARG A 49 -4.07 -3.56 6.27
CA ARG A 49 -4.98 -4.11 7.29
C ARG A 49 -4.48 -5.43 7.87
N GLN A 50 -4.03 -6.36 7.03
CA GLN A 50 -3.49 -7.64 7.49
C GLN A 50 -2.26 -7.42 8.36
N LEU A 51 -1.35 -6.54 7.94
CA LEU A 51 -0.12 -6.24 8.68
C LEU A 51 -0.40 -5.60 10.04
N VAL A 52 -1.27 -4.59 10.09
CA VAL A 52 -1.68 -3.90 11.31
C VAL A 52 -2.40 -4.83 12.30
N ASN A 53 -3.19 -5.79 11.78
CA ASN A 53 -3.89 -6.76 12.62
C ASN A 53 -2.99 -7.88 13.12
N ALA A 54 -1.94 -8.23 12.36
CA ALA A 54 -1.04 -9.33 12.69
C ALA A 54 0.05 -8.94 13.72
N LEU A 55 0.43 -7.66 13.76
CA LEU A 55 1.56 -7.17 14.55
C LEU A 55 1.13 -6.08 15.53
N PRO A 56 1.89 -5.86 16.62
CA PRO A 56 1.72 -4.65 17.42
C PRO A 56 2.04 -3.42 16.57
N HIS A 57 1.36 -2.30 16.84
CA HIS A 57 1.56 -1.09 16.06
C HIS A 57 2.93 -0.45 16.31
N ILE A 58 3.49 -0.63 17.50
CA ILE A 58 4.81 -0.15 17.88
C ILE A 58 5.51 -1.25 18.68
N ALA A 59 6.77 -1.50 18.35
CA ALA A 59 7.67 -2.36 19.10
C ALA A 59 8.75 -1.48 19.77
N VAL A 60 8.79 -1.47 21.09
CA VAL A 60 9.82 -0.79 21.88
C VAL A 60 10.85 -1.84 22.27
N SER A 61 12.05 -1.78 21.74
CA SER A 61 13.13 -2.73 22.02
C SER A 61 14.07 -2.20 23.10
N ASP A 62 14.83 -3.09 23.72
CA ASP A 62 15.87 -2.73 24.71
C ASP A 62 17.12 -2.09 24.09
N GLU A 63 17.13 -1.91 22.78
CA GLU A 63 18.16 -1.20 22.04
C GLU A 63 17.96 0.31 22.14
N ARG A 64 19.03 1.05 21.84
CA ARG A 64 18.96 2.49 21.59
C ARG A 64 19.30 2.76 20.15
N ARG A 65 18.59 3.69 19.52
CA ARG A 65 18.83 4.06 18.10
C ARG A 65 20.22 4.67 17.92
N SER A 66 20.63 5.49 18.86
CA SER A 66 21.96 6.10 18.86
C SER A 66 22.70 5.72 20.13
N PRO A 67 23.98 5.35 20.07
CA PRO A 67 24.77 5.13 21.26
C PRO A 67 24.84 6.43 22.09
N PRO A 68 24.84 6.35 23.42
CA PRO A 68 25.00 7.54 24.25
C PRO A 68 26.37 8.17 23.96
N LEU A 69 26.38 9.49 23.74
CA LEU A 69 27.61 10.24 23.55
C LEU A 69 28.54 10.04 24.74
N GLN A 70 29.80 9.74 24.45
CA GLN A 70 30.84 9.63 25.46
C GLN A 70 31.07 11.01 26.11
N PRO A 71 31.52 11.09 27.40
CA PRO A 71 31.74 12.36 28.04
C PRO A 71 32.66 13.32 27.25
N ALA A 72 33.67 12.79 26.55
CA ALA A 72 34.55 13.60 25.75
C ALA A 72 33.86 14.16 24.47
N GLU A 73 32.96 13.41 23.85
CA GLU A 73 32.18 13.88 22.70
C GLU A 73 31.18 14.98 23.06
N ARG A 74 30.83 15.09 24.36
CA ARG A 74 29.97 16.18 24.87
C ARG A 74 30.72 17.46 25.16
N MET A 75 32.04 17.35 25.34
CA MET A 75 32.90 18.47 25.77
C MET A 75 33.77 19.02 24.62
N PHE A 76 34.04 18.21 23.60
CA PHE A 76 34.95 18.54 22.48
C PHE A 76 34.28 18.23 21.16
N ASP A 77 34.54 19.06 20.14
CA ASP A 77 34.04 18.88 18.79
C ASP A 77 34.62 17.65 18.07
N ALA A 78 35.78 17.17 18.51
CA ALA A 78 36.40 15.93 18.05
C ALA A 78 37.05 15.20 19.22
N ALA A 79 36.81 13.89 19.32
CA ALA A 79 37.40 13.03 20.33
C ALA A 79 37.87 11.72 19.69
N GLU A 80 39.12 11.34 19.98
CA GLU A 80 39.68 10.05 19.56
C GLU A 80 39.78 9.11 20.77
N PHE A 81 39.24 7.89 20.61
CA PHE A 81 39.20 6.91 21.70
C PHE A 81 40.07 5.70 21.37
N HIS A 82 41.01 5.41 22.27
CA HIS A 82 41.86 4.22 22.17
C HIS A 82 41.52 3.23 23.30
N GLY A 83 41.52 1.95 23.00
CA GLY A 83 41.40 0.90 23.99
C GLY A 83 40.01 0.79 24.64
N LEU A 84 38.95 1.30 24.01
CA LEU A 84 37.57 1.13 24.49
C LEU A 84 37.22 -0.37 24.53
N LYS A 85 36.85 -0.84 25.71
CA LYS A 85 36.24 -2.16 25.86
C LYS A 85 34.73 -2.02 25.69
N PRO A 86 34.09 -2.89 24.89
CA PRO A 86 32.64 -2.87 24.78
C PRO A 86 32.03 -3.11 26.18
N GLU A 87 31.15 -2.21 26.60
CA GLU A 87 30.37 -2.41 27.82
C GLU A 87 29.45 -3.62 27.63
N VAL A 88 29.55 -4.61 28.48
CA VAL A 88 28.60 -5.72 28.54
C VAL A 88 27.30 -5.18 29.09
N ARG A 89 26.46 -4.70 28.18
CA ARG A 89 25.19 -4.13 28.54
C ARG A 89 24.23 -5.25 28.98
N ARG A 90 23.65 -5.10 30.15
CA ARG A 90 22.54 -5.98 30.57
C ARG A 90 21.41 -5.83 29.54
N ARG A 91 21.03 -6.95 28.92
CA ARG A 91 19.87 -7.01 28.03
C ARG A 91 18.61 -6.72 28.84
N GLY A 92 17.64 -6.14 28.19
CA GLY A 92 16.33 -5.89 28.73
C GLY A 92 16.05 -4.43 29.06
N ILE A 93 14.77 -4.12 29.04
CA ILE A 93 14.24 -2.82 29.41
C ILE A 93 14.36 -2.67 30.92
N LYS A 94 14.93 -1.57 31.38
CA LYS A 94 15.07 -1.26 32.82
C LYS A 94 13.69 -0.95 33.41
N ASN A 95 13.38 -1.57 34.56
CA ASN A 95 12.09 -1.40 35.25
C ASN A 95 10.88 -1.51 34.32
N PRO A 96 10.73 -2.62 33.58
CA PRO A 96 9.76 -2.73 32.48
C PRO A 96 8.32 -2.49 32.94
N LEU A 97 7.97 -2.87 34.17
CA LEU A 97 6.64 -2.63 34.74
C LEU A 97 6.37 -1.16 34.96
N ALA A 98 7.36 -0.40 35.48
CA ALA A 98 7.23 1.04 35.66
C ALA A 98 7.18 1.78 34.33
N THR A 99 8.03 1.38 33.35
CA THR A 99 8.00 1.93 31.99
C THR A 99 6.65 1.67 31.33
N MET A 100 6.12 0.45 31.46
CA MET A 100 4.82 0.10 30.92
C MET A 100 3.69 0.93 31.56
N ALA A 101 3.67 1.07 32.90
CA ALA A 101 2.67 1.89 33.58
C ALA A 101 2.75 3.37 33.19
N ALA A 102 3.97 3.89 32.98
CA ALA A 102 4.17 5.25 32.50
C ALA A 102 3.64 5.44 31.06
N LEU A 103 3.81 4.44 30.18
CA LEU A 103 3.27 4.47 28.81
C LEU A 103 1.75 4.32 28.81
N GLU A 104 1.18 3.40 29.60
CA GLU A 104 -0.27 3.19 29.72
C GLU A 104 -1.01 4.46 30.20
N ALA A 105 -0.32 5.37 30.89
CA ALA A 105 -0.91 6.61 31.38
C ALA A 105 -1.25 7.63 30.28
N TRP A 106 -0.58 7.58 29.12
CA TRP A 106 -0.77 8.57 28.05
C TRP A 106 -0.93 8.00 26.66
N VAL A 107 -0.51 6.75 26.40
CA VAL A 107 -0.69 6.11 25.11
C VAL A 107 -2.17 5.75 24.94
N PRO A 108 -2.84 6.21 23.86
CA PRO A 108 -4.20 5.81 23.57
C PRO A 108 -4.19 4.37 23.04
N GLY A 109 -4.38 3.38 23.92
CA GLY A 109 -4.36 1.98 23.54
C GLY A 109 -3.87 1.05 24.65
N ALA A 110 -3.12 0.02 24.29
CA ALA A 110 -2.65 -1.00 25.21
C ALA A 110 -1.15 -1.27 25.08
N VAL A 111 -0.52 -1.72 26.17
CA VAL A 111 0.89 -2.09 26.24
C VAL A 111 1.04 -3.49 26.84
N ALA A 112 1.83 -4.35 26.21
CA ALA A 112 2.16 -5.68 26.72
C ALA A 112 3.65 -5.95 26.69
N PRO A 113 4.20 -6.58 27.75
CA PRO A 113 5.61 -6.98 27.77
C PRO A 113 5.80 -8.26 26.96
N SER A 114 6.94 -8.38 26.30
CA SER A 114 7.35 -9.58 25.58
C SER A 114 8.85 -9.87 25.69
N VAL A 115 9.22 -11.10 25.37
CA VAL A 115 10.61 -11.55 25.28
C VAL A 115 10.83 -12.13 23.90
N LYS A 116 11.55 -11.42 23.07
CA LYS A 116 11.83 -11.82 21.69
C LYS A 116 13.21 -12.42 21.57
N VAL A 117 13.31 -13.63 21.03
CA VAL A 117 14.57 -14.34 20.78
C VAL A 117 14.58 -14.94 19.37
N GLN A 118 15.75 -14.97 18.75
CA GLN A 118 15.94 -15.69 17.50
C GLN A 118 16.34 -17.13 17.82
N ALA A 119 15.66 -18.10 17.20
CA ALA A 119 15.90 -19.51 17.45
C ALA A 119 15.80 -20.33 16.15
N ILE A 120 16.44 -21.49 16.17
CA ILE A 120 16.24 -22.53 15.18
C ILE A 120 15.26 -23.55 15.77
N ILE A 121 14.18 -23.78 15.04
CA ILE A 121 13.16 -24.76 15.37
C ILE A 121 13.45 -26.01 14.54
N ARG A 122 13.64 -27.18 15.23
CA ARG A 122 13.96 -28.46 14.60
C ARG A 122 12.86 -29.48 14.91
N TYR A 123 12.39 -30.13 13.86
CA TYR A 123 11.48 -31.26 13.97
C TYR A 123 11.90 -32.37 12.99
N GLY A 124 12.22 -33.55 13.52
CA GLY A 124 12.80 -34.64 12.72
C GLY A 124 14.13 -34.24 12.08
N ASN A 125 14.19 -34.29 10.76
CA ASN A 125 15.39 -33.94 9.97
C ASN A 125 15.23 -32.52 9.30
N ARG A 126 14.26 -31.75 9.74
CA ARG A 126 14.02 -30.39 9.20
C ARG A 126 14.28 -29.35 10.26
N ASP A 127 14.96 -28.27 9.88
CA ASP A 127 15.17 -27.12 10.74
C ASP A 127 14.87 -25.82 9.99
N THR A 128 14.48 -24.80 10.73
CA THR A 128 14.21 -23.46 10.18
C THR A 128 14.43 -22.41 11.25
N GLY A 129 14.96 -21.26 10.85
CA GLY A 129 15.04 -20.09 11.72
C GLY A 129 13.67 -19.47 11.95
N ALA A 130 13.39 -19.09 13.18
CA ALA A 130 12.17 -18.39 13.55
C ALA A 130 12.41 -17.40 14.69
N SER A 131 11.61 -16.33 14.71
CA SER A 131 11.51 -15.42 15.84
C SER A 131 10.54 -16.01 16.87
N VAL A 132 11.04 -16.39 18.04
CA VAL A 132 10.23 -16.91 19.14
C VAL A 132 9.93 -15.77 20.09
N THR A 133 8.63 -15.45 20.26
CA THR A 133 8.17 -14.37 21.14
C THR A 133 7.49 -14.97 22.36
N GLY A 134 8.08 -14.71 23.54
CA GLY A 134 7.49 -15.03 24.84
C GLY A 134 6.47 -13.98 25.24
N ILE A 135 5.23 -14.39 25.42
CA ILE A 135 4.09 -13.51 25.69
C ILE A 135 3.32 -13.93 26.95
N ASP A 136 2.54 -13.00 27.49
CA ASP A 136 1.40 -13.32 28.35
C ASP A 136 0.14 -13.35 27.49
N PRO A 137 -0.51 -14.50 27.30
CA PRO A 137 -1.71 -14.61 26.47
C PRO A 137 -2.84 -13.63 26.81
N ARG A 138 -2.98 -13.28 28.08
CA ARG A 138 -4.03 -12.33 28.52
C ARG A 138 -3.75 -10.91 28.07
N ARG A 139 -2.48 -10.46 28.20
CA ARG A 139 -2.07 -9.13 27.75
C ARG A 139 -1.92 -9.06 26.23
N GLU A 140 -1.44 -10.14 25.62
CA GLU A 140 -1.34 -10.23 24.17
C GLU A 140 -2.68 -9.98 23.46
N ALA A 141 -3.77 -10.48 24.03
CA ALA A 141 -5.11 -10.28 23.50
C ALA A 141 -5.55 -8.79 23.44
N THR A 142 -4.87 -7.90 24.19
CA THR A 142 -5.16 -6.45 24.17
C THR A 142 -4.33 -5.71 23.11
N VAL A 143 -3.16 -6.22 22.74
CA VAL A 143 -2.21 -5.53 21.85
C VAL A 143 -2.14 -6.11 20.43
N SER A 144 -2.70 -7.30 20.21
CA SER A 144 -2.76 -7.93 18.88
C SER A 144 -4.06 -8.67 18.66
N GLU A 145 -4.36 -9.01 17.41
CA GLU A 145 -5.50 -9.85 17.05
C GLU A 145 -5.14 -11.34 16.98
N LEU A 146 -3.98 -11.72 17.50
CA LEU A 146 -3.51 -13.11 17.53
C LEU A 146 -4.56 -14.12 18.03
N PRO A 147 -5.38 -13.85 19.09
CA PRO A 147 -6.43 -14.77 19.51
C PRO A 147 -7.49 -15.07 18.45
N LYS A 148 -7.76 -14.11 17.54
CA LYS A 148 -8.72 -14.28 16.44
C LYS A 148 -8.11 -15.01 15.24
N GLN A 149 -6.79 -15.04 15.15
CA GLN A 149 -6.02 -15.63 14.07
C GLN A 149 -5.69 -17.14 14.32
N MET A 150 -6.16 -17.69 15.43
CA MET A 150 -5.91 -19.10 15.75
C MET A 150 -6.71 -20.02 14.81
N ARG A 151 -6.04 -20.90 14.08
CA ARG A 151 -6.66 -21.92 13.21
C ARG A 151 -6.96 -23.22 13.93
N GLN A 152 -6.01 -23.66 14.74
CA GLN A 152 -6.16 -24.87 15.58
C GLN A 152 -5.73 -24.55 17.01
N GLY A 153 -6.53 -24.94 17.98
CA GLY A 153 -6.27 -24.62 19.38
C GLY A 153 -6.65 -23.16 19.74
N THR A 154 -6.17 -22.71 20.86
CA THR A 154 -6.38 -21.34 21.37
C THR A 154 -5.08 -20.79 21.94
N LEU A 155 -4.95 -19.48 22.03
CA LEU A 155 -3.76 -18.87 22.64
C LEU A 155 -3.55 -19.30 24.10
N ASN A 156 -4.64 -19.53 24.84
CA ASN A 156 -4.63 -20.03 26.20
C ASN A 156 -4.10 -21.48 26.31
N SER A 157 -4.01 -22.21 25.19
CA SER A 157 -3.38 -23.53 25.20
C SER A 157 -1.90 -23.48 25.57
N LEU A 158 -1.25 -22.31 25.52
CA LEU A 158 0.10 -22.10 26.02
C LEU A 158 0.24 -22.43 27.52
N TYR A 159 -0.84 -22.35 28.31
CA TYR A 159 -0.81 -22.71 29.73
C TYR A 159 -0.93 -24.22 30.01
N ARG A 160 -1.22 -25.05 28.96
CA ARG A 160 -1.50 -26.49 29.13
C ARG A 160 -0.25 -27.33 29.30
N ALA A 161 0.91 -26.89 28.81
CA ALA A 161 2.16 -27.65 28.89
C ALA A 161 3.29 -26.71 29.35
N THR A 162 4.29 -27.28 30.00
CA THR A 162 5.43 -26.56 30.59
C THR A 162 6.20 -25.76 29.55
N ASN A 163 6.39 -26.31 28.36
CA ASN A 163 7.06 -25.68 27.23
C ASN A 163 6.14 -25.73 25.99
N ALA A 164 4.95 -25.16 26.12
CA ALA A 164 4.01 -25.08 24.99
C ALA A 164 4.49 -24.03 23.97
N ILE A 165 4.28 -24.34 22.69
CA ILE A 165 4.59 -23.45 21.57
C ILE A 165 3.42 -23.38 20.60
N VAL A 166 3.13 -22.18 20.13
CA VAL A 166 2.20 -21.89 19.03
C VAL A 166 3.03 -21.53 17.82
N LEU A 167 2.77 -22.19 16.69
CA LEU A 167 3.49 -21.96 15.44
C LEU A 167 2.59 -21.26 14.42
N GLY A 168 3.18 -20.48 13.52
CA GLY A 168 2.50 -20.13 12.28
C GLY A 168 2.20 -21.39 11.48
N ASP A 169 1.03 -21.48 10.85
CA ASP A 169 0.61 -22.68 10.12
C ASP A 169 1.58 -23.02 8.97
N ARG A 170 2.10 -22.03 8.27
CA ARG A 170 3.10 -22.23 7.21
C ARG A 170 4.46 -22.67 7.75
N LEU A 171 4.83 -22.20 8.95
CA LEU A 171 6.02 -22.68 9.64
C LEU A 171 5.87 -24.16 9.97
N ALA A 172 4.70 -24.55 10.49
CA ALA A 172 4.39 -25.93 10.81
C ALA A 172 4.38 -26.84 9.56
N GLU A 173 3.78 -26.38 8.44
CA GLU A 173 3.83 -27.09 7.16
C GLU A 173 5.28 -27.28 6.67
N LYS A 174 6.11 -26.25 6.74
CA LYS A 174 7.50 -26.27 6.29
C LYS A 174 8.34 -27.32 7.01
N ILE A 175 8.16 -27.47 8.32
CA ILE A 175 8.88 -28.47 9.12
C ILE A 175 8.12 -29.79 9.21
N GLY A 176 6.84 -29.85 8.83
CA GLY A 176 5.99 -31.04 8.89
C GLY A 176 5.49 -31.36 10.30
N ALA A 177 5.35 -30.35 11.18
CA ALA A 177 4.88 -30.52 12.54
C ALA A 177 3.37 -30.45 12.66
N ASN A 178 2.78 -31.30 13.51
CA ASN A 178 1.36 -31.29 13.85
C ASN A 178 1.14 -30.89 15.31
N VAL A 179 -0.09 -30.53 15.66
CA VAL A 179 -0.46 -30.28 17.06
C VAL A 179 -0.19 -31.55 17.89
N GLY A 180 0.44 -31.37 19.03
CA GLY A 180 0.91 -32.44 19.91
C GLY A 180 2.36 -32.90 19.63
N ALA A 181 2.96 -32.49 18.52
CA ALA A 181 4.36 -32.84 18.21
C ALA A 181 5.33 -32.16 19.18
N ASN A 182 6.40 -32.86 19.54
CA ASN A 182 7.51 -32.30 20.31
C ASN A 182 8.63 -31.89 19.35
N LEU A 183 9.04 -30.63 19.43
CA LEU A 183 10.12 -30.06 18.62
C LEU A 183 11.22 -29.48 19.51
N THR A 184 12.40 -29.33 18.95
CA THR A 184 13.52 -28.69 19.62
C THR A 184 13.63 -27.24 19.19
N VAL A 185 13.67 -26.33 20.17
CA VAL A 185 13.97 -24.91 19.96
C VAL A 185 15.36 -24.63 20.50
N GLN A 186 16.25 -24.11 19.67
CA GLN A 186 17.61 -23.78 20.02
C GLN A 186 17.95 -22.35 19.64
N THR A 187 18.44 -21.56 20.60
CA THR A 187 18.89 -20.19 20.36
C THR A 187 20.37 -20.14 19.99
N SER A 188 20.80 -19.02 19.37
CA SER A 188 22.20 -18.75 19.07
C SER A 188 23.10 -18.73 20.31
N GLU A 189 22.53 -18.47 21.49
CA GLU A 189 23.23 -18.44 22.78
C GLU A 189 23.41 -19.84 23.40
N GLY A 190 22.95 -20.87 22.73
CA GLY A 190 23.11 -22.28 23.16
C GLY A 190 21.97 -22.82 24.03
N ALA A 191 20.96 -21.99 24.37
CA ALA A 191 19.78 -22.50 25.06
C ALA A 191 19.04 -23.52 24.18
N ARG A 192 18.66 -24.67 24.74
CA ARG A 192 17.91 -25.71 24.03
C ARG A 192 16.77 -26.19 24.90
N ILE A 193 15.56 -26.20 24.36
CA ILE A 193 14.38 -26.74 25.02
C ILE A 193 13.65 -27.71 24.08
N SER A 194 12.93 -28.67 24.67
CA SER A 194 11.88 -29.39 23.96
C SER A 194 10.55 -28.68 24.19
N ALA A 195 9.86 -28.35 23.12
CA ALA A 195 8.58 -27.64 23.16
C ALA A 195 7.48 -28.44 22.47
N GLN A 196 6.29 -28.51 23.11
CA GLN A 196 5.13 -29.16 22.53
C GLN A 196 4.28 -28.19 21.75
N VAL A 197 3.97 -28.50 20.51
CA VAL A 197 3.08 -27.74 19.65
C VAL A 197 1.64 -27.87 20.16
N VAL A 198 1.04 -26.77 20.59
CA VAL A 198 -0.30 -26.78 21.18
C VAL A 198 -1.35 -26.12 20.29
N ALA A 199 -0.95 -25.29 19.34
CA ALA A 199 -1.85 -24.57 18.46
C ALA A 199 -1.13 -24.03 17.22
N PHE A 200 -1.92 -23.69 16.19
CA PHE A 200 -1.45 -22.98 15.00
C PHE A 200 -2.19 -21.67 14.83
N PHE A 201 -1.48 -20.63 14.41
CA PHE A 201 -2.06 -19.36 14.02
C PHE A 201 -1.83 -19.07 12.55
N HIS A 202 -2.66 -18.20 11.99
CA HIS A 202 -2.61 -17.76 10.62
C HIS A 202 -2.91 -16.24 10.55
N SER A 203 -1.89 -15.46 10.26
CA SER A 203 -2.01 -13.99 10.21
C SER A 203 -2.46 -13.46 8.84
N GLY A 204 -2.34 -14.28 7.80
CA GLY A 204 -2.52 -13.87 6.41
C GLY A 204 -1.27 -13.21 5.81
N VAL A 205 -0.23 -12.95 6.60
CA VAL A 205 1.05 -12.42 6.14
C VAL A 205 2.09 -13.55 6.13
N ARG A 206 2.47 -13.97 4.94
CA ARG A 206 3.33 -15.14 4.74
C ARG A 206 4.61 -15.11 5.57
N GLN A 207 5.30 -13.98 5.63
CA GLN A 207 6.55 -13.85 6.37
C GLN A 207 6.37 -14.09 7.88
N ILE A 208 5.23 -13.67 8.44
CA ILE A 208 4.89 -13.86 9.84
C ILE A 208 4.55 -15.35 10.07
N ASP A 209 3.73 -15.92 9.20
CA ASP A 209 3.28 -17.31 9.32
C ASP A 209 4.41 -18.32 9.10
N GLU A 210 5.45 -17.98 8.32
CA GLU A 210 6.63 -18.81 8.09
C GLU A 210 7.77 -18.61 9.10
N GLY A 211 7.78 -17.46 9.81
CA GLY A 211 8.95 -17.05 10.60
C GLY A 211 8.68 -16.77 12.08
N THR A 212 7.44 -16.95 12.56
CA THR A 212 7.11 -16.56 13.95
C THR A 212 6.54 -17.73 14.75
N ALA A 213 6.93 -17.79 16.00
CA ALA A 213 6.37 -18.71 17.00
C ALA A 213 6.13 -17.97 18.31
N TYR A 214 5.12 -18.41 19.08
CA TYR A 214 4.80 -17.83 20.38
C TYR A 214 4.92 -18.87 21.48
N VAL A 215 5.50 -18.44 22.61
CA VAL A 215 5.63 -19.23 23.83
C VAL A 215 5.18 -18.40 25.03
N LEU A 216 5.07 -19.00 26.21
CA LEU A 216 4.88 -18.21 27.43
C LEU A 216 6.12 -17.33 27.69
N ALA A 217 5.92 -16.14 28.28
CA ALA A 217 7.00 -15.23 28.66
C ALA A 217 8.12 -15.92 29.44
N ARG A 218 7.76 -16.82 30.38
CA ARG A 218 8.72 -17.61 31.15
C ARG A 218 9.58 -18.53 30.25
N THR A 219 8.98 -19.16 29.25
CA THR A 219 9.71 -20.00 28.31
C THR A 219 10.63 -19.15 27.42
N GLY A 220 10.18 -17.96 27.02
CA GLY A 220 11.03 -16.97 26.32
C GLY A 220 12.25 -16.55 27.17
N GLN A 221 12.07 -16.32 28.46
CA GLN A 221 13.15 -16.01 29.40
C GLN A 221 14.16 -17.16 29.55
N ILE A 222 13.68 -18.40 29.56
CA ILE A 222 14.55 -19.59 29.58
C ILE A 222 15.37 -19.66 28.29
N LEU A 223 14.76 -19.41 27.13
CA LEU A 223 15.44 -19.36 25.84
C LEU A 223 16.47 -18.22 25.75
N ALA A 224 16.19 -17.09 26.39
CA ALA A 224 17.12 -15.96 26.49
C ALA A 224 18.18 -16.14 27.59
N GLN A 225 18.15 -17.26 28.34
CA GLN A 225 19.02 -17.53 29.49
C GLN A 225 19.03 -16.43 30.56
N GLN A 226 17.95 -15.66 30.67
CA GLN A 226 17.85 -14.54 31.62
C GLN A 226 16.46 -14.49 32.26
N THR A 227 16.38 -14.83 33.54
CA THR A 227 15.14 -14.76 34.31
C THR A 227 14.72 -13.30 34.52
N GLY A 228 13.43 -13.02 34.37
CA GLY A 228 12.88 -11.67 34.51
C GLY A 228 13.15 -10.74 33.31
N LEU A 229 13.78 -11.23 32.24
CA LEU A 229 14.02 -10.46 31.04
C LEU A 229 12.68 -10.01 30.41
N ILE A 230 12.60 -8.74 30.07
CA ILE A 230 11.65 -8.17 29.12
C ILE A 230 12.50 -7.30 28.19
N ASN A 231 12.62 -7.66 26.95
CA ASN A 231 13.44 -6.95 25.96
C ASN A 231 12.62 -6.25 24.88
N GLU A 232 11.30 -6.42 24.92
CA GLU A 232 10.38 -5.74 24.01
C GLU A 232 9.09 -5.37 24.74
N LEU A 233 8.59 -4.14 24.52
CA LEU A 233 7.20 -3.78 24.84
C LEU A 233 6.44 -3.65 23.53
N ARG A 234 5.30 -4.30 23.47
CA ARG A 234 4.39 -4.31 22.33
C ARG A 234 3.27 -3.31 22.60
N VAL A 235 3.11 -2.34 21.73
CA VAL A 235 2.13 -1.27 21.92
C VAL A 235 1.12 -1.31 20.77
N ARG A 236 -0.15 -1.29 21.11
CA ARG A 236 -1.27 -1.07 20.20
C ARG A 236 -1.81 0.33 20.46
N VAL A 237 -1.97 1.13 19.42
CA VAL A 237 -2.62 2.44 19.46
C VAL A 237 -3.99 2.36 18.79
N ASP A 238 -4.92 3.25 19.20
CA ASP A 238 -6.28 3.25 18.63
C ASP A 238 -6.27 3.61 17.15
N ASP A 239 -5.43 4.58 16.74
CA ASP A 239 -5.20 4.91 15.35
C ASP A 239 -3.84 4.36 14.86
N PRO A 240 -3.82 3.30 14.06
CA PRO A 240 -2.58 2.74 13.52
C PRO A 240 -1.76 3.72 12.68
N LEU A 241 -2.40 4.72 12.06
CA LEU A 241 -1.69 5.71 11.25
C LEU A 241 -0.89 6.68 12.10
N ALA A 242 -1.33 6.93 13.34
CA ALA A 242 -0.61 7.77 14.31
C ALA A 242 0.58 7.05 14.97
N ALA A 243 0.77 5.74 14.73
CA ALA A 243 1.79 4.93 15.39
C ALA A 243 3.21 5.52 15.28
N ALA A 244 3.58 6.06 14.12
CA ALA A 244 4.91 6.67 13.92
C ALA A 244 5.15 7.92 14.81
N ALA A 245 4.11 8.73 15.04
CA ALA A 245 4.22 9.90 15.93
C ALA A 245 4.31 9.47 17.39
N VAL A 246 3.51 8.47 17.80
CA VAL A 246 3.52 7.91 19.16
C VAL A 246 4.86 7.21 19.44
N ALA A 247 5.40 6.45 18.48
CA ALA A 247 6.69 5.77 18.59
C ALA A 247 7.83 6.77 18.88
N ARG A 248 7.90 7.89 18.14
CA ARG A 248 8.90 8.94 18.37
C ARG A 248 8.79 9.54 19.78
N ARG A 249 7.58 9.73 20.27
CA ARG A 249 7.36 10.23 21.63
C ARG A 249 7.80 9.20 22.68
N ILE A 250 7.45 7.93 22.51
CA ILE A 250 7.92 6.84 23.39
C ILE A 250 9.45 6.81 23.40
N GLU A 251 10.10 6.93 22.24
CA GLU A 251 11.56 6.93 22.12
C GLU A 251 12.18 8.14 22.86
N SER A 252 11.59 9.35 22.73
CA SER A 252 12.06 10.53 23.46
C SER A 252 11.93 10.40 24.98
N ASP A 253 10.83 9.81 25.43
CA ASP A 253 10.52 9.69 26.88
C ASP A 253 11.33 8.56 27.55
N THR A 254 11.55 7.45 26.83
CA THR A 254 12.19 6.24 27.40
C THR A 254 13.67 6.10 27.02
N GLY A 255 14.10 6.73 25.92
CA GLY A 255 15.41 6.53 25.33
C GLY A 255 15.61 5.16 24.66
N TYR A 256 14.57 4.33 24.57
CA TYR A 256 14.59 3.05 23.90
C TYR A 256 14.10 3.18 22.45
N LYS A 257 14.73 2.42 21.55
CA LYS A 257 14.34 2.38 20.15
C LYS A 257 12.90 1.90 20.02
N SER A 258 12.06 2.77 19.48
CA SER A 258 10.63 2.53 19.32
C SER A 258 10.30 2.53 17.84
N VAL A 259 10.04 1.36 17.29
CA VAL A 259 9.80 1.15 15.86
C VAL A 259 8.32 1.00 15.61
N ALA A 260 7.73 1.92 14.83
CA ALA A 260 6.36 1.79 14.36
C ALA A 260 6.27 0.78 13.21
N TRP A 261 5.08 0.22 12.98
CA TRP A 261 4.86 -0.74 11.89
C TRP A 261 5.21 -0.16 10.51
N GLN A 262 5.05 1.15 10.31
CA GLN A 262 5.44 1.86 9.08
C GLN A 262 6.96 1.81 8.85
N GLU A 263 7.74 2.05 9.90
CA GLU A 263 9.21 2.00 9.86
C GLU A 263 9.70 0.55 9.68
N ALA A 264 9.08 -0.38 10.42
CA ALA A 264 9.45 -1.80 10.33
C ALA A 264 9.23 -2.39 8.91
N HIS A 265 8.38 -1.76 8.10
CA HIS A 265 8.01 -2.23 6.76
C HIS A 265 8.18 -1.14 5.70
N GLU A 266 9.14 -0.24 5.89
CA GLU A 266 9.43 0.89 5.00
C GLU A 266 9.74 0.41 3.57
N ASP A 267 10.49 -0.67 3.41
CA ASP A 267 10.80 -1.26 2.10
C ASP A 267 9.55 -1.65 1.32
N LEU A 268 8.58 -2.27 2.00
CA LEU A 268 7.31 -2.66 1.38
C LEU A 268 6.44 -1.44 1.03
N LEU A 269 6.38 -0.44 1.92
CA LEU A 269 5.66 0.79 1.65
C LEU A 269 6.29 1.57 0.49
N SER A 270 7.62 1.62 0.42
CA SER A 270 8.35 2.22 -0.69
C SER A 270 8.10 1.49 -2.01
N ALA A 271 8.01 0.15 -1.99
CA ALA A 271 7.65 -0.64 -3.17
C ALA A 271 6.24 -0.30 -3.69
N PHE A 272 5.28 0.02 -2.79
CA PHE A 272 3.96 0.49 -3.21
C PHE A 272 4.02 1.86 -3.90
N VAL A 273 4.88 2.77 -3.44
CA VAL A 273 5.07 4.08 -4.09
C VAL A 273 5.63 3.88 -5.50
N ILE A 274 6.69 3.08 -5.66
CA ILE A 274 7.29 2.79 -6.97
C ILE A 274 6.25 2.14 -7.91
N ARG A 275 5.50 1.17 -7.42
CA ARG A 275 4.42 0.51 -8.18
C ARG A 275 3.38 1.51 -8.65
N ASN A 276 2.96 2.43 -7.78
CA ASN A 276 1.98 3.47 -8.12
C ASN A 276 2.51 4.42 -9.19
N VAL A 277 3.80 4.83 -9.12
CA VAL A 277 4.44 5.65 -10.16
C VAL A 277 4.44 4.93 -11.51
N ILE A 278 4.80 3.66 -11.54
CA ILE A 278 4.78 2.85 -12.78
C ILE A 278 3.36 2.80 -13.34
N MET A 279 2.37 2.52 -12.49
CA MET A 279 0.96 2.45 -12.90
C MET A 279 0.48 3.78 -13.51
N TYR A 280 0.70 4.91 -12.82
CA TYR A 280 0.29 6.22 -13.34
C TYR A 280 1.01 6.59 -14.63
N THR A 281 2.25 6.17 -14.80
CA THR A 281 3.01 6.36 -16.05
C THR A 281 2.36 5.58 -17.20
N VAL A 282 2.01 4.31 -16.98
CA VAL A 282 1.34 3.46 -17.99
C VAL A 282 -0.03 4.03 -18.35
N VAL A 283 -0.83 4.40 -17.34
CA VAL A 283 -2.15 5.01 -17.57
C VAL A 283 -2.00 6.33 -18.33
N GLY A 284 -1.02 7.16 -17.97
CA GLY A 284 -0.71 8.40 -18.68
C GLY A 284 -0.37 8.15 -20.16
N ALA A 285 0.44 7.13 -20.43
CA ALA A 285 0.78 6.75 -21.81
C ALA A 285 -0.45 6.29 -22.61
N ILE A 286 -1.34 5.49 -22.02
CA ILE A 286 -2.59 5.04 -22.67
C ILE A 286 -3.49 6.25 -22.99
N LEU A 287 -3.67 7.17 -22.05
CA LEU A 287 -4.48 8.38 -22.26
C LEU A 287 -3.84 9.32 -23.28
N LEU A 288 -2.51 9.38 -23.35
CA LEU A 288 -1.81 10.14 -24.38
C LEU A 288 -2.09 9.56 -25.77
N VAL A 289 -2.01 8.24 -25.96
CA VAL A 289 -2.36 7.57 -27.22
C VAL A 289 -3.82 7.83 -27.58
N ALA A 290 -4.75 7.74 -26.63
CA ALA A 290 -6.15 8.08 -26.86
C ALA A 290 -6.34 9.54 -27.31
N SER A 291 -5.54 10.47 -26.77
CA SER A 291 -5.54 11.88 -27.15
C SER A 291 -5.13 12.12 -28.60
N PHE A 292 -4.20 11.32 -29.15
CA PHE A 292 -3.86 11.36 -30.57
C PHE A 292 -5.06 10.99 -31.45
N GLY A 293 -5.89 10.06 -31.00
CA GLY A 293 -7.15 9.75 -31.70
C GLY A 293 -8.08 10.96 -31.81
N ILE A 294 -8.27 11.70 -30.73
CA ILE A 294 -9.06 12.95 -30.71
C ILE A 294 -8.42 14.01 -31.62
N TYR A 295 -7.10 14.20 -31.48
CA TYR A 295 -6.37 15.14 -32.33
C TYR A 295 -6.57 14.86 -33.81
N ASN A 296 -6.40 13.60 -34.24
CA ASN A 296 -6.56 13.21 -35.63
C ASN A 296 -7.96 13.46 -36.14
N ILE A 297 -8.99 13.13 -35.35
CA ILE A 297 -10.39 13.38 -35.74
C ILE A 297 -10.66 14.84 -35.91
N ILE A 298 -10.31 15.69 -34.92
CA ILE A 298 -10.53 17.13 -34.99
C ILE A 298 -9.71 17.75 -36.12
N SER A 299 -8.47 17.30 -36.36
CA SER A 299 -7.65 17.75 -37.48
C SER A 299 -8.29 17.43 -38.82
N THR A 300 -8.80 16.21 -38.99
CA THR A 300 -9.50 15.79 -40.21
C THR A 300 -10.76 16.62 -40.45
N ILE A 301 -11.59 16.80 -39.41
CA ILE A 301 -12.81 17.61 -39.51
C ILE A 301 -12.47 19.07 -39.85
N THR A 302 -11.42 19.65 -39.25
CA THR A 302 -11.02 21.03 -39.56
C THR A 302 -10.55 21.17 -41.02
N HIS A 303 -9.84 20.20 -41.58
CA HIS A 303 -9.43 20.21 -42.98
C HIS A 303 -10.62 20.09 -43.95
N GLU A 304 -11.51 19.14 -43.72
CA GLU A 304 -12.66 18.92 -44.59
C GLU A 304 -13.67 20.07 -44.51
N LYS A 305 -13.78 20.73 -43.35
CA LYS A 305 -14.67 21.87 -43.15
C LYS A 305 -13.99 23.24 -43.34
N ALA A 306 -12.76 23.26 -43.85
CA ALA A 306 -12.00 24.50 -43.99
C ALA A 306 -12.73 25.53 -44.87
N ARG A 307 -13.37 25.09 -45.95
CA ARG A 307 -14.14 25.97 -46.86
C ARG A 307 -15.40 26.54 -46.18
N ASP A 308 -16.13 25.68 -45.43
CA ASP A 308 -17.32 26.08 -44.71
C ASP A 308 -16.95 27.12 -43.61
N ILE A 309 -15.84 26.88 -42.92
CA ILE A 309 -15.29 27.79 -41.91
C ILE A 309 -14.88 29.14 -42.52
N ALA A 310 -14.23 29.10 -43.68
CA ALA A 310 -13.84 30.31 -44.41
C ALA A 310 -15.05 31.17 -44.83
N ILE A 311 -16.12 30.53 -45.32
CA ILE A 311 -17.40 31.21 -45.66
C ILE A 311 -18.01 31.82 -44.40
N LEU A 312 -18.12 31.09 -43.31
CA LEU A 312 -18.66 31.59 -42.06
C LEU A 312 -17.83 32.77 -41.49
N LYS A 313 -16.49 32.69 -41.60
CA LYS A 313 -15.61 33.81 -41.20
C LYS A 313 -15.81 35.06 -42.08
N SER A 314 -16.01 34.91 -43.38
CA SER A 314 -16.31 36.05 -44.27
C SER A 314 -17.66 36.68 -44.00
N LEU A 315 -18.60 35.95 -43.40
CA LEU A 315 -19.89 36.43 -42.89
C LEU A 315 -19.80 37.04 -41.48
N GLY A 316 -18.59 37.17 -40.91
CA GLY A 316 -18.34 37.81 -39.62
C GLY A 316 -18.20 36.91 -38.41
N LEU A 317 -18.09 35.59 -38.59
CA LEU A 317 -17.85 34.66 -37.46
C LEU A 317 -16.43 34.87 -36.85
N LYS A 318 -16.37 35.17 -35.57
CA LYS A 318 -15.12 35.49 -34.87
C LYS A 318 -14.27 34.21 -34.70
N GLU A 319 -12.95 34.34 -34.77
CA GLU A 319 -11.98 33.23 -34.54
C GLU A 319 -12.20 32.53 -33.18
N ARG A 320 -12.55 33.29 -32.15
CA ARG A 320 -12.86 32.72 -30.83
C ARG A 320 -14.05 31.74 -30.87
N THR A 321 -15.03 32.02 -31.71
CA THR A 321 -16.23 31.17 -31.89
C THR A 321 -15.85 29.85 -32.58
N VAL A 322 -15.06 29.92 -33.66
CA VAL A 322 -14.56 28.76 -34.37
C VAL A 322 -13.76 27.85 -33.40
N ARG A 323 -12.83 28.46 -32.65
CA ARG A 323 -12.04 27.69 -31.66
C ARG A 323 -12.93 27.05 -30.60
N ARG A 324 -13.93 27.76 -30.08
CA ARG A 324 -14.89 27.22 -29.09
C ARG A 324 -15.65 26.00 -29.62
N ILE A 325 -16.06 25.99 -30.89
CA ILE A 325 -16.78 24.88 -31.51
C ILE A 325 -15.92 23.58 -31.42
N PHE A 326 -14.70 23.63 -31.92
CA PHE A 326 -13.82 22.44 -31.94
C PHE A 326 -13.34 22.00 -30.54
N VAL A 327 -13.15 22.96 -29.62
CA VAL A 327 -12.84 22.63 -28.23
C VAL A 327 -14.05 21.98 -27.55
N LEU A 328 -15.27 22.44 -27.79
CA LEU A 328 -16.50 21.80 -27.31
C LEU A 328 -16.67 20.40 -27.88
N GLU A 329 -16.36 20.20 -29.17
CA GLU A 329 -16.39 18.89 -29.81
C GLU A 329 -15.41 17.92 -29.13
N ALA A 330 -14.16 18.34 -28.87
CA ALA A 330 -13.19 17.53 -28.14
C ALA A 330 -13.67 17.18 -26.71
N LEU A 331 -14.24 18.16 -26.01
CA LEU A 331 -14.79 17.93 -24.66
C LEU A 331 -16.00 16.98 -24.68
N MET A 332 -16.86 17.06 -25.70
CA MET A 332 -17.98 16.14 -25.84
C MET A 332 -17.51 14.70 -26.08
N ILE A 333 -16.47 14.52 -26.92
CA ILE A 333 -15.85 13.20 -27.14
C ILE A 333 -15.22 12.69 -25.82
N GLY A 334 -14.48 13.56 -25.13
CA GLY A 334 -13.87 13.23 -23.83
C GLY A 334 -14.89 12.85 -22.76
N LEU A 335 -15.99 13.62 -22.67
CA LEU A 335 -17.07 13.35 -21.71
C LEU A 335 -17.81 12.03 -22.02
N ALA A 336 -18.16 11.82 -23.29
CA ALA A 336 -18.78 10.58 -23.72
C ALA A 336 -17.86 9.37 -23.44
N GLY A 337 -16.56 9.53 -23.76
CA GLY A 337 -15.53 8.52 -23.44
C GLY A 337 -15.39 8.26 -21.94
N ALA A 338 -15.43 9.29 -21.11
CA ALA A 338 -15.39 9.14 -19.65
C ALA A 338 -16.61 8.39 -19.11
N LEU A 339 -17.82 8.74 -19.57
CA LEU A 339 -19.05 8.07 -19.15
C LEU A 339 -19.09 6.58 -19.54
N VAL A 340 -18.72 6.27 -20.78
CA VAL A 340 -18.60 4.88 -21.24
C VAL A 340 -17.46 4.17 -20.49
N GLY A 341 -16.35 4.88 -20.25
CA GLY A 341 -15.21 4.39 -19.50
C GLY A 341 -15.56 4.07 -18.03
N PHE A 342 -16.46 4.81 -17.40
CA PHE A 342 -16.95 4.49 -16.06
C PHE A 342 -17.66 3.13 -16.02
N ALA A 343 -18.56 2.91 -16.96
CA ALA A 343 -19.26 1.62 -17.07
C ALA A 343 -18.27 0.47 -17.37
N LEU A 344 -17.34 0.70 -18.29
CA LEU A 344 -16.31 -0.27 -18.66
C LEU A 344 -15.38 -0.56 -17.48
N GLY A 345 -14.91 0.46 -16.76
CA GLY A 345 -14.03 0.32 -15.59
C GLY A 345 -14.69 -0.42 -14.45
N TYR A 346 -15.95 -0.12 -14.16
CA TYR A 346 -16.74 -0.88 -13.19
C TYR A 346 -16.90 -2.33 -13.59
N LEU A 347 -17.29 -2.60 -14.84
CA LEU A 347 -17.48 -3.96 -15.36
C LEU A 347 -16.17 -4.77 -15.31
N LEU A 348 -15.06 -4.18 -15.74
CA LEU A 348 -13.73 -4.80 -15.66
C LEU A 348 -13.32 -5.09 -14.21
N SER A 349 -13.58 -4.17 -13.28
CA SER A 349 -13.30 -4.36 -11.87
C SER A 349 -14.11 -5.52 -11.28
N VAL A 350 -15.41 -5.59 -11.58
CA VAL A 350 -16.28 -6.69 -11.14
C VAL A 350 -15.81 -8.02 -11.73
N ALA A 351 -15.50 -8.05 -13.03
CA ALA A 351 -14.99 -9.25 -13.70
C ALA A 351 -13.66 -9.72 -13.07
N LEU A 352 -12.74 -8.78 -12.79
CA LEU A 352 -11.47 -9.10 -12.14
C LEU A 352 -11.65 -9.61 -10.71
N GLY A 353 -12.57 -9.01 -9.94
CA GLY A 353 -12.89 -9.43 -8.58
C GLY A 353 -13.60 -10.78 -8.47
N SER A 354 -14.21 -11.27 -9.58
CA SER A 354 -14.82 -12.60 -9.63
C SER A 354 -13.81 -13.72 -9.91
N LEU A 355 -12.59 -13.37 -10.34
CA LEU A 355 -11.55 -14.37 -10.58
C LEU A 355 -10.98 -14.87 -9.25
N GLU A 356 -10.98 -16.18 -9.08
CA GLU A 356 -10.28 -16.83 -7.97
C GLU A 356 -8.78 -16.86 -8.26
N PHE A 357 -8.02 -16.09 -7.50
CA PHE A 357 -6.57 -15.99 -7.65
C PHE A 357 -5.89 -16.35 -6.34
N LYS A 358 -5.16 -17.46 -6.33
CA LYS A 358 -4.30 -17.83 -5.21
C LYS A 358 -3.02 -16.98 -5.25
N SER A 359 -2.97 -15.93 -4.44
CA SER A 359 -1.75 -15.14 -4.30
C SER A 359 -0.69 -15.89 -3.50
N PRO A 360 0.57 -15.94 -3.94
CA PRO A 360 1.65 -16.51 -3.13
C PRO A 360 1.99 -15.65 -1.89
N PHE A 361 1.51 -14.42 -1.82
CA PHE A 361 1.82 -13.47 -0.73
C PHE A 361 0.63 -13.20 0.19
N MET A 362 -0.59 -13.47 -0.25
CA MET A 362 -1.84 -13.24 0.49
C MET A 362 -2.71 -14.49 0.41
N ASP A 363 -3.37 -14.82 1.50
CA ASP A 363 -4.30 -15.97 1.54
C ASP A 363 -5.73 -15.64 1.13
N THR A 364 -5.94 -14.53 0.45
CA THR A 364 -7.22 -14.19 -0.12
C THR A 364 -7.42 -14.90 -1.46
N ASN A 365 -8.51 -15.67 -1.56
CA ASN A 365 -8.88 -16.32 -2.83
C ASN A 365 -9.44 -15.36 -3.87
N ARG A 366 -9.60 -14.08 -3.55
CA ARG A 366 -10.12 -13.05 -4.44
C ARG A 366 -9.24 -11.81 -4.38
N LEU A 367 -9.11 -11.14 -5.52
CA LEU A 367 -8.37 -9.89 -5.58
C LEU A 367 -9.12 -8.80 -4.80
N PRO A 368 -8.49 -8.16 -3.81
CA PRO A 368 -9.10 -7.06 -3.09
C PRO A 368 -9.19 -5.82 -3.99
N LEU A 369 -10.38 -5.30 -4.18
CA LEU A 369 -10.66 -4.12 -5.01
C LEU A 369 -11.25 -3.01 -4.15
N ALA A 370 -10.72 -1.80 -4.28
CA ALA A 370 -11.28 -0.61 -3.63
C ALA A 370 -12.16 0.16 -4.61
N TYR A 371 -13.47 0.19 -4.37
CA TYR A 371 -14.42 0.98 -5.15
C TYR A 371 -14.51 2.40 -4.58
N ASN A 372 -13.55 3.26 -4.95
CA ASN A 372 -13.49 4.63 -4.47
C ASN A 372 -13.99 5.60 -5.57
N PRO A 373 -15.03 6.43 -5.30
CA PRO A 373 -15.52 7.43 -6.26
C PRO A 373 -14.44 8.40 -6.75
N LEU A 374 -13.40 8.63 -5.95
CA LEU A 374 -12.30 9.50 -6.31
C LEU A 374 -11.54 9.01 -7.55
N HIS A 375 -11.43 7.69 -7.76
CA HIS A 375 -10.80 7.13 -8.97
C HIS A 375 -11.54 7.56 -10.22
N TYR A 376 -12.88 7.57 -10.18
CA TYR A 376 -13.71 7.99 -11.31
C TYR A 376 -13.55 9.48 -11.60
N LEU A 377 -13.51 10.31 -10.56
CA LEU A 377 -13.32 11.77 -10.71
C LEU A 377 -11.94 12.09 -11.28
N ILE A 378 -10.88 11.47 -10.77
CA ILE A 378 -9.51 11.68 -11.28
C ILE A 378 -9.41 11.22 -12.73
N ALA A 379 -9.89 10.03 -13.06
CA ALA A 379 -9.85 9.48 -14.42
C ALA A 379 -10.63 10.38 -15.40
N ALA A 380 -11.81 10.88 -15.02
CA ALA A 380 -12.58 11.83 -15.81
C ALA A 380 -11.83 13.17 -15.98
N GLY A 381 -11.26 13.70 -14.91
CA GLY A 381 -10.49 14.96 -14.95
C GLY A 381 -9.30 14.87 -15.91
N VAL A 382 -8.53 13.78 -15.83
CA VAL A 382 -7.40 13.55 -16.74
C VAL A 382 -7.87 13.34 -18.18
N ALA A 383 -8.95 12.58 -18.40
CA ALA A 383 -9.52 12.36 -19.74
C ALA A 383 -10.02 13.67 -20.37
N LEU A 384 -10.70 14.52 -19.60
CA LEU A 384 -11.15 15.83 -20.08
C LEU A 384 -9.99 16.79 -20.35
N ALA A 385 -8.98 16.81 -19.49
CA ALA A 385 -7.78 17.63 -19.68
C ALA A 385 -7.00 17.21 -20.94
N SER A 386 -6.81 15.90 -21.15
CA SER A 386 -6.14 15.37 -22.33
C SER A 386 -6.95 15.59 -23.60
N SER A 387 -8.28 15.46 -23.55
CA SER A 387 -9.18 15.79 -24.67
C SER A 387 -9.12 17.26 -25.05
N LEU A 388 -9.11 18.14 -24.05
CA LEU A 388 -8.95 19.58 -24.25
C LEU A 388 -7.61 19.92 -24.90
N ALA A 389 -6.51 19.34 -24.40
CA ALA A 389 -5.18 19.55 -24.95
C ALA A 389 -5.09 19.05 -26.40
N ALA A 390 -5.62 17.86 -26.69
CA ALA A 390 -5.63 17.27 -28.02
C ALA A 390 -6.46 18.09 -29.03
N GLY A 391 -7.62 18.61 -28.60
CA GLY A 391 -8.49 19.42 -29.45
C GLY A 391 -8.03 20.85 -29.66
N TYR A 392 -7.23 21.40 -28.73
CA TYR A 392 -6.87 22.81 -28.75
C TYR A 392 -5.97 23.18 -29.96
N ALA A 393 -4.96 22.37 -30.28
CA ALA A 393 -4.01 22.67 -31.36
C ALA A 393 -4.68 22.72 -32.75
N PRO A 394 -5.49 21.73 -33.18
CA PRO A 394 -6.24 21.80 -34.44
C PRO A 394 -7.27 22.93 -34.44
N ALA A 395 -7.97 23.13 -33.31
CA ALA A 395 -8.95 24.21 -33.18
C ALA A 395 -8.33 25.61 -33.38
N ARG A 396 -7.10 25.80 -32.84
CA ARG A 396 -6.36 27.06 -33.02
C ARG A 396 -5.92 27.23 -34.46
N LYS A 397 -5.46 26.17 -35.12
CA LYS A 397 -5.04 26.17 -36.54
C LYS A 397 -6.23 26.53 -37.43
N ALA A 398 -7.40 25.90 -37.23
CA ALA A 398 -8.62 26.16 -37.95
C ALA A 398 -9.11 27.60 -37.76
N ALA A 399 -9.07 28.14 -36.55
CA ALA A 399 -9.49 29.49 -36.23
C ALA A 399 -8.62 30.55 -36.91
N ARG A 400 -7.33 30.33 -37.12
CA ARG A 400 -6.38 31.25 -37.73
C ARG A 400 -6.35 31.20 -39.28
N ALA A 401 -6.97 30.23 -39.90
CA ALA A 401 -6.98 30.09 -41.35
C ALA A 401 -7.60 31.35 -42.03
N HIS A 402 -6.91 31.84 -43.04
CA HIS A 402 -7.34 33.04 -43.78
C HIS A 402 -8.40 32.67 -44.85
N PRO A 403 -9.59 33.31 -44.82
CA PRO A 403 -10.67 32.98 -45.74
C PRO A 403 -10.30 33.12 -47.21
N VAL A 404 -9.49 34.15 -47.55
CA VAL A 404 -9.09 34.44 -48.94
C VAL A 404 -8.21 33.35 -49.52
N GLU A 405 -7.29 32.79 -48.75
CA GLU A 405 -6.37 31.71 -49.21
C GLU A 405 -7.15 30.42 -49.49
N ILE A 406 -8.08 30.07 -48.60
CA ILE A 406 -8.87 28.82 -48.71
C ILE A 406 -9.86 28.91 -49.88
N ILE A 407 -10.49 30.08 -50.14
CA ILE A 407 -11.47 30.24 -51.19
C ILE A 407 -10.78 30.29 -52.56
N ARG A 408 -9.56 30.83 -52.67
CA ARG A 408 -8.75 30.87 -53.88
C ARG A 408 -8.15 29.54 -54.30
N GLY A 409 -8.20 28.53 -53.43
CA GLY A 409 -7.62 27.19 -53.74
C GLY A 409 -6.10 27.17 -53.68
N ALA A 410 -5.48 28.15 -53.04
CA ALA A 410 -4.03 28.15 -52.74
C ALA A 410 -3.73 27.32 -51.48
N THR A 411 -3.77 25.98 -51.64
CA THR A 411 -3.22 25.03 -50.68
C THR A 411 -2.44 24.00 -51.47
#